data_4eb0c85a8a4027883057333e891f142e
#
_entry.id   4eb0c85a8a4027883057333e891f142e
#
_cell.length_a   1.000
_cell.length_b   1.000
_cell.length_c   1.000
_cell.angle_alpha   90.00
_cell.angle_beta   90.00
_cell.angle_gamma   90.00
#
_symmetry.space_group_name_H-M   'P 1'
#
loop_
_entity.id
_entity.type
_entity.pdbx_description
1 polymer ?
#
loop_
_entity_poly.entity_id
_entity_poly.type
_entity_poly.pdbx_seq_one_letter_code
_entity_poly.pdbx_strand_id
1 'polypeptide(L)'
;MSSSDKKHISVSVVGHVDSGKSTTTGRLIYELGGINERDMEKLKQRAHELGKDSFAFAFYMDTQKEEQERGITISCTTKEFFTERYHYTIVDCPGHRDFIRNMISGASQVDVSLLMVPADGNFATAIAKGDHKSGEVQGQTRQHARLLNLLGVKQLIVCINKMDEKTVNFAKERYEEVRDEMVDMLSKVGFKKETITSTIPFLPISGFNGDNLIKKSDNMPWWTGVEVVNTSGEKVVCQTVLDALNNFVTLPARVLDTPLRAPISGVYKIKGVGDVITGRVEQGRVSPGDEVVFLPTNTAGNPCGGKIFTIEMHHKNIEMAGPGDNCGFNIKGLDKLNMPRNGDIMVLKKDATLKRAKAFTAQVQVLDHPGELKKGYTPIGCVRTAHSAVRLSEIKWKMGKETGMKKVDEPNCVKANEMAEIVFEPQQPFVVDLFKNCEGLGRIAIMEGNSVVMLGKIVDVQFWEDTVKK
;
A
#
# COMPACT_ATOMS: atom_id res chain seq x y z
N MET A 1 21.15 13.34 -17.54
CA MET A 1 21.30 12.14 -16.69
C MET A 1 20.67 10.99 -17.42
N SER A 2 21.34 9.86 -17.55
CA SER A 2 20.74 8.67 -18.16
C SER A 2 19.57 8.19 -17.28
N SER A 3 18.59 7.50 -17.85
CA SER A 3 17.43 6.97 -17.10
C SER A 3 17.80 6.01 -15.96
N SER A 4 19.06 5.54 -15.93
CA SER A 4 19.60 4.62 -14.93
C SER A 4 20.05 5.27 -13.62
N ASP A 5 20.23 6.61 -13.58
CA ASP A 5 20.81 7.31 -12.42
C ASP A 5 19.75 7.97 -11.52
N LYS A 6 18.46 7.88 -11.91
CA LYS A 6 17.37 8.52 -11.14
C LYS A 6 17.01 7.69 -9.90
N LYS A 7 16.84 8.40 -8.77
CA LYS A 7 16.42 7.78 -7.52
C LYS A 7 15.01 7.19 -7.66
N HIS A 8 14.85 5.98 -7.16
CA HIS A 8 13.61 5.22 -7.25
C HIS A 8 12.64 5.57 -6.11
N ILE A 9 11.35 5.73 -6.45
CA ILE A 9 10.24 5.97 -5.53
C ILE A 9 9.05 5.09 -5.94
N SER A 10 8.38 4.48 -4.96
CA SER A 10 7.16 3.73 -5.20
C SER A 10 5.93 4.57 -4.84
N VAL A 11 4.92 4.58 -5.71
CA VAL A 11 3.66 5.29 -5.51
C VAL A 11 2.47 4.36 -5.68
N SER A 12 1.52 4.36 -4.73
CA SER A 12 0.25 3.64 -4.90
C SER A 12 -0.86 4.56 -5.36
N VAL A 13 -1.80 4.00 -6.11
CA VAL A 13 -3.04 4.67 -6.49
C VAL A 13 -4.19 3.94 -5.81
N VAL A 14 -4.91 4.63 -4.95
CA VAL A 14 -5.98 4.08 -4.12
C VAL A 14 -7.24 4.96 -4.19
N GLY A 15 -8.38 4.42 -3.84
CA GLY A 15 -9.66 5.15 -3.85
C GLY A 15 -10.83 4.21 -4.10
N HIS A 16 -12.02 4.77 -4.11
CA HIS A 16 -13.27 4.03 -4.32
C HIS A 16 -13.30 3.32 -5.69
N VAL A 17 -14.17 2.31 -5.83
CA VAL A 17 -14.51 1.75 -7.14
C VAL A 17 -14.97 2.89 -8.05
N ASP A 18 -14.64 2.83 -9.32
CA ASP A 18 -14.99 3.84 -10.34
C ASP A 18 -14.50 5.27 -10.05
N SER A 19 -13.55 5.47 -9.13
CA SER A 19 -12.91 6.78 -8.94
C SER A 19 -11.90 7.14 -10.05
N GLY A 20 -11.68 6.24 -11.01
CA GLY A 20 -10.80 6.46 -12.17
C GLY A 20 -9.31 6.16 -11.90
N LYS A 21 -8.98 5.29 -10.95
CA LYS A 21 -7.60 4.90 -10.61
C LYS A 21 -6.81 4.41 -11.82
N SER A 22 -7.21 3.26 -12.37
CA SER A 22 -6.51 2.62 -13.49
C SER A 22 -6.51 3.48 -14.76
N THR A 23 -7.60 4.22 -15.01
CA THR A 23 -7.70 5.17 -16.12
C THR A 23 -6.69 6.31 -15.99
N THR A 24 -6.63 6.95 -14.82
CA THR A 24 -5.69 8.05 -14.55
C THR A 24 -4.25 7.56 -14.61
N THR A 25 -3.97 6.39 -14.05
CA THR A 25 -2.64 5.77 -14.06
C THR A 25 -2.20 5.46 -15.49
N GLY A 26 -3.03 4.79 -16.27
CA GLY A 26 -2.73 4.47 -17.67
C GLY A 26 -2.55 5.72 -18.53
N ARG A 27 -3.39 6.75 -18.32
CA ARG A 27 -3.27 8.04 -19.00
C ARG A 27 -1.98 8.77 -18.65
N LEU A 28 -1.62 8.84 -17.37
CA LEU A 28 -0.38 9.47 -16.90
C LEU A 28 0.84 8.80 -17.53
N ILE A 29 0.89 7.46 -17.55
CA ILE A 29 1.99 6.70 -18.15
C ILE A 29 2.05 6.95 -19.66
N TYR A 30 0.90 6.97 -20.34
CA TYR A 30 0.83 7.25 -21.77
C TYR A 30 1.38 8.64 -22.12
N GLU A 31 0.97 9.67 -21.41
CA GLU A 31 1.44 11.04 -21.65
C GLU A 31 2.92 11.25 -21.30
N LEU A 32 3.47 10.44 -20.39
CA LEU A 32 4.90 10.41 -20.09
C LEU A 32 5.71 9.55 -21.08
N GLY A 33 5.08 9.03 -22.12
CA GLY A 33 5.74 8.24 -23.17
C GLY A 33 6.04 6.79 -22.79
N GLY A 34 5.46 6.28 -21.69
CA GLY A 34 5.64 4.90 -21.25
C GLY A 34 4.79 3.88 -22.01
N ILE A 35 3.86 4.32 -22.84
CA ILE A 35 3.06 3.46 -23.74
C ILE A 35 3.23 3.95 -25.16
N ASN A 36 3.64 3.08 -26.08
CA ASN A 36 3.74 3.46 -27.48
C ASN A 36 2.35 3.49 -28.15
N GLU A 37 2.24 4.21 -29.28
CA GLU A 37 0.98 4.39 -29.99
C GLU A 37 0.36 3.07 -30.49
N ARG A 38 1.19 2.12 -30.93
CA ARG A 38 0.73 0.80 -31.39
C ARG A 38 0.04 0.00 -30.29
N ASP A 39 0.60 0.02 -29.09
CA ASP A 39 0.02 -0.71 -27.95
C ASP A 39 -1.23 0.00 -27.45
N MET A 40 -1.23 1.34 -27.47
CA MET A 40 -2.44 2.11 -27.15
C MET A 40 -3.57 1.82 -28.14
N GLU A 41 -3.29 1.69 -29.43
CA GLU A 41 -4.29 1.35 -30.46
C GLU A 41 -4.90 -0.03 -30.22
N LYS A 42 -4.08 -1.04 -29.87
CA LYS A 42 -4.58 -2.38 -29.49
C LYS A 42 -5.48 -2.34 -28.27
N LEU A 43 -5.13 -1.51 -27.26
CA LEU A 43 -5.96 -1.34 -26.05
C LEU A 43 -7.29 -0.68 -26.37
N LYS A 44 -7.32 0.34 -27.24
CA LYS A 44 -8.54 0.97 -27.75
C LYS A 44 -9.42 -0.02 -28.50
N GLN A 45 -8.82 -0.80 -29.41
CA GLN A 45 -9.56 -1.84 -30.15
C GLN A 45 -10.16 -2.87 -29.18
N ARG A 46 -9.38 -3.33 -28.19
CA ARG A 46 -9.85 -4.28 -27.19
C ARG A 46 -10.99 -3.70 -26.34
N ALA A 47 -10.90 -2.43 -25.95
CA ALA A 47 -11.95 -1.74 -25.21
C ALA A 47 -13.24 -1.64 -26.05
N HIS A 48 -13.11 -1.33 -27.32
CA HIS A 48 -14.23 -1.28 -28.28
C HIS A 48 -14.92 -2.64 -28.44
N GLU A 49 -14.14 -3.72 -28.63
CA GLU A 49 -14.65 -5.10 -28.71
C GLU A 49 -15.49 -5.51 -27.49
N LEU A 50 -15.15 -4.98 -26.30
CA LEU A 50 -15.87 -5.24 -25.06
C LEU A 50 -16.99 -4.21 -24.76
N GLY A 51 -17.22 -3.24 -25.67
CA GLY A 51 -18.20 -2.16 -25.47
C GLY A 51 -17.84 -1.21 -24.34
N LYS A 52 -16.52 -1.05 -24.06
CA LYS A 52 -15.96 -0.26 -22.94
C LYS A 52 -14.94 0.76 -23.42
N ASP A 53 -15.28 1.58 -24.40
CA ASP A 53 -14.35 2.53 -25.05
C ASP A 53 -13.61 3.44 -24.07
N SER A 54 -14.27 3.86 -22.99
CA SER A 54 -13.68 4.72 -21.95
C SER A 54 -12.62 4.02 -21.10
N PHE A 55 -12.51 2.69 -21.16
CA PHE A 55 -11.58 1.90 -20.37
C PHE A 55 -10.23 1.63 -21.05
N ALA A 56 -9.97 2.18 -22.23
CA ALA A 56 -8.75 1.90 -23.00
C ALA A 56 -7.47 2.15 -22.18
N PHE A 57 -7.40 3.25 -21.42
CA PHE A 57 -6.28 3.52 -20.53
C PHE A 57 -6.24 2.58 -19.32
N ALA A 58 -7.41 2.23 -18.76
CA ALA A 58 -7.49 1.31 -17.63
C ALA A 58 -6.97 -0.08 -18.01
N PHE A 59 -7.22 -0.56 -19.23
CA PHE A 59 -6.76 -1.87 -19.70
C PHE A 59 -5.24 -2.01 -19.78
N TYR A 60 -4.50 -0.92 -19.76
CA TYR A 60 -3.06 -0.97 -19.61
C TYR A 60 -2.63 -1.46 -18.22
N MET A 61 -3.40 -1.10 -17.21
CA MET A 61 -3.19 -1.53 -15.82
C MET A 61 -3.88 -2.86 -15.54
N ASP A 62 -5.14 -3.00 -15.94
CA ASP A 62 -5.96 -4.20 -15.77
C ASP A 62 -5.59 -5.24 -16.85
N THR A 63 -4.56 -6.03 -16.54
CA THR A 63 -3.96 -6.96 -17.52
C THR A 63 -4.68 -8.30 -17.61
N GLN A 64 -5.43 -8.68 -16.57
CA GLN A 64 -6.16 -9.93 -16.52
C GLN A 64 -7.48 -9.82 -17.31
N LYS A 65 -7.81 -10.89 -18.03
CA LYS A 65 -9.06 -10.94 -18.82
C LYS A 65 -10.30 -10.70 -17.95
N GLU A 66 -10.32 -11.26 -16.76
CA GLU A 66 -11.41 -11.12 -15.80
C GLU A 66 -11.56 -9.66 -15.32
N GLU A 67 -10.46 -8.94 -15.07
CA GLU A 67 -10.47 -7.52 -14.71
C GLU A 67 -11.06 -6.67 -15.84
N GLN A 68 -10.64 -6.92 -17.09
CA GLN A 68 -11.15 -6.21 -18.26
C GLN A 68 -12.64 -6.48 -18.52
N GLU A 69 -13.07 -7.73 -18.38
CA GLU A 69 -14.48 -8.13 -18.56
C GLU A 69 -15.38 -7.52 -17.46
N ARG A 70 -14.93 -7.51 -16.22
CA ARG A 70 -15.67 -6.92 -15.10
C ARG A 70 -15.55 -5.39 -15.04
N GLY A 71 -14.43 -4.83 -15.49
CA GLY A 71 -14.10 -3.41 -15.36
C GLY A 71 -13.66 -3.02 -13.95
N ILE A 72 -13.10 -3.97 -13.18
CA ILE A 72 -12.61 -3.76 -11.82
C ILE A 72 -11.23 -4.38 -11.65
N THR A 73 -10.34 -3.70 -10.96
CA THR A 73 -9.02 -4.23 -10.59
C THR A 73 -9.16 -5.22 -9.44
N ILE A 74 -8.60 -6.41 -9.59
CA ILE A 74 -8.61 -7.51 -8.60
C ILE A 74 -7.28 -7.59 -7.87
N SER A 75 -6.18 -7.55 -8.63
CA SER A 75 -4.82 -7.65 -8.12
C SER A 75 -4.08 -6.33 -8.29
N CYS A 76 -3.12 -6.04 -7.41
CA CYS A 76 -2.26 -4.88 -7.61
C CYS A 76 -1.40 -5.08 -8.85
N THR A 77 -1.47 -4.15 -9.78
CA THR A 77 -0.63 -4.11 -10.98
C THR A 77 0.45 -3.07 -10.81
N THR A 78 1.67 -3.45 -11.17
CA THR A 78 2.85 -2.60 -11.03
C THR A 78 3.39 -2.23 -12.40
N LYS A 79 3.63 -0.95 -12.62
CA LYS A 79 4.25 -0.39 -13.83
C LYS A 79 5.33 0.61 -13.44
N GLU A 80 6.19 0.94 -14.38
CA GLU A 80 7.20 1.98 -14.21
C GLU A 80 6.95 3.18 -15.12
N PHE A 81 7.37 4.34 -14.65
CA PHE A 81 7.48 5.55 -15.47
C PHE A 81 8.59 6.46 -14.94
N PHE A 82 8.99 7.39 -15.76
CA PHE A 82 10.07 8.32 -15.44
C PHE A 82 9.55 9.75 -15.48
N THR A 83 9.93 10.53 -14.49
CA THR A 83 9.79 11.97 -14.49
C THR A 83 11.16 12.62 -14.70
N GLU A 84 11.24 13.92 -14.73
CA GLU A 84 12.55 14.60 -14.82
C GLU A 84 13.45 14.25 -13.63
N ARG A 85 12.89 14.12 -12.43
CA ARG A 85 13.63 14.00 -11.17
C ARG A 85 13.79 12.56 -10.68
N TYR A 86 12.76 11.73 -10.86
CA TYR A 86 12.65 10.40 -10.26
C TYR A 86 12.29 9.31 -11.25
N HIS A 87 12.65 8.10 -10.87
CA HIS A 87 12.13 6.87 -11.45
C HIS A 87 11.02 6.34 -10.53
N TYR A 88 9.82 6.17 -11.06
CA TYR A 88 8.66 5.73 -10.29
C TYR A 88 8.26 4.30 -10.61
N THR A 89 7.97 3.53 -9.55
CA THR A 89 7.13 2.33 -9.64
C THR A 89 5.73 2.70 -9.16
N ILE A 90 4.74 2.65 -10.05
CA ILE A 90 3.35 2.87 -9.71
C ILE A 90 2.64 1.54 -9.44
N VAL A 91 1.90 1.47 -8.34
CA VAL A 91 1.13 0.31 -7.90
C VAL A 91 -0.34 0.71 -7.94
N ASP A 92 -1.06 0.23 -8.95
CA ASP A 92 -2.51 0.40 -9.02
C ASP A 92 -3.19 -0.62 -8.11
N CYS A 93 -3.92 -0.12 -7.11
CA CYS A 93 -4.55 -0.93 -6.08
C CYS A 93 -6.04 -1.12 -6.36
N PRO A 94 -6.60 -2.32 -6.07
CA PRO A 94 -8.03 -2.53 -6.22
C PRO A 94 -8.85 -1.61 -5.32
N GLY A 95 -9.97 -1.11 -5.85
CA GLY A 95 -10.89 -0.24 -5.12
C GLY A 95 -12.03 -0.98 -4.42
N HIS A 96 -12.31 -2.22 -4.83
CA HIS A 96 -13.44 -2.99 -4.31
C HIS A 96 -13.12 -3.60 -2.93
N ARG A 97 -14.08 -3.54 -2.01
CA ARG A 97 -13.94 -4.05 -0.63
C ARG A 97 -13.52 -5.51 -0.55
N ASP A 98 -13.91 -6.33 -1.50
CA ASP A 98 -13.57 -7.76 -1.50
C ASP A 98 -12.06 -8.00 -1.72
N PHE A 99 -11.35 -7.02 -2.26
CA PHE A 99 -9.92 -7.07 -2.54
C PHE A 99 -9.08 -6.20 -1.60
N ILE A 100 -9.62 -5.81 -0.44
CA ILE A 100 -8.95 -4.93 0.52
C ILE A 100 -7.59 -5.48 0.99
N ARG A 101 -7.43 -6.81 1.04
CA ARG A 101 -6.16 -7.45 1.38
C ARG A 101 -5.08 -7.16 0.33
N ASN A 102 -5.45 -7.21 -0.94
CA ASN A 102 -4.55 -6.87 -2.04
C ASN A 102 -4.19 -5.37 -1.99
N MET A 103 -5.18 -4.51 -1.69
CA MET A 103 -4.95 -3.08 -1.46
C MET A 103 -3.96 -2.84 -0.31
N ILE A 104 -4.12 -3.49 0.84
CA ILE A 104 -3.20 -3.38 1.98
C ILE A 104 -1.79 -3.81 1.56
N SER A 105 -1.67 -4.95 0.88
CA SER A 105 -0.38 -5.46 0.39
C SER A 105 0.30 -4.46 -0.56
N GLY A 106 -0.42 -3.91 -1.53
CA GLY A 106 0.10 -2.91 -2.47
C GLY A 106 0.46 -1.59 -1.80
N ALA A 107 -0.47 -1.02 -1.02
CA ALA A 107 -0.28 0.26 -0.35
C ALA A 107 0.77 0.21 0.78
N SER A 108 1.06 -0.97 1.31
CA SER A 108 2.12 -1.14 2.31
C SER A 108 3.53 -1.09 1.74
N GLN A 109 3.68 -1.16 0.41
CA GLN A 109 4.97 -1.25 -0.27
C GLN A 109 5.37 0.05 -0.98
N VAL A 110 4.83 1.20 -0.57
CA VAL A 110 5.03 2.46 -1.28
C VAL A 110 5.53 3.59 -0.37
N ASP A 111 6.12 4.59 -0.99
CA ASP A 111 6.64 5.80 -0.32
C ASP A 111 5.61 6.94 -0.35
N VAL A 112 4.71 6.92 -1.34
CA VAL A 112 3.72 7.95 -1.64
C VAL A 112 2.40 7.29 -2.02
N SER A 113 1.26 7.94 -1.75
CA SER A 113 -0.04 7.50 -2.24
C SER A 113 -0.80 8.62 -2.95
N LEU A 114 -1.38 8.28 -4.09
CA LEU A 114 -2.40 9.08 -4.75
C LEU A 114 -3.77 8.57 -4.31
N LEU A 115 -4.52 9.39 -3.58
CA LEU A 115 -5.89 9.08 -3.17
C LEU A 115 -6.86 9.68 -4.20
N MET A 116 -7.48 8.81 -5.00
CA MET A 116 -8.43 9.19 -6.02
C MET A 116 -9.82 9.39 -5.44
N VAL A 117 -10.38 10.56 -5.65
CA VAL A 117 -11.68 10.99 -5.13
C VAL A 117 -12.56 11.41 -6.31
N PRO A 118 -13.71 10.78 -6.55
CA PRO A 118 -14.59 11.19 -7.64
C PRO A 118 -15.31 12.48 -7.28
N ALA A 119 -15.38 13.44 -8.21
CA ALA A 119 -16.14 14.68 -8.03
C ALA A 119 -17.61 14.53 -8.42
N ASP A 120 -17.98 13.45 -9.10
CA ASP A 120 -19.34 13.13 -9.56
C ASP A 120 -20.28 12.69 -8.41
N GLY A 121 -21.47 12.20 -8.75
CA GLY A 121 -22.47 11.71 -7.78
C GLY A 121 -22.00 10.56 -6.89
N ASN A 122 -20.90 9.87 -7.25
CA ASN A 122 -20.33 8.79 -6.45
C ASN A 122 -19.55 9.28 -5.23
N PHE A 123 -19.29 10.58 -5.12
CA PHE A 123 -18.51 11.16 -4.02
C PHE A 123 -19.11 10.83 -2.64
N ALA A 124 -20.41 11.05 -2.45
CA ALA A 124 -21.09 10.81 -1.17
C ALA A 124 -20.94 9.35 -0.72
N THR A 125 -21.10 8.39 -1.65
CA THR A 125 -20.91 6.96 -1.39
C THR A 125 -19.44 6.63 -1.07
N ALA A 126 -18.50 7.27 -1.76
CA ALA A 126 -17.08 7.03 -1.59
C ALA A 126 -16.56 7.42 -0.19
N ILE A 127 -17.14 8.45 0.44
CA ILE A 127 -16.75 8.95 1.77
C ILE A 127 -17.71 8.57 2.89
N ALA A 128 -18.78 7.82 2.60
CA ALA A 128 -19.80 7.44 3.58
C ALA A 128 -19.18 6.85 4.85
N LYS A 129 -19.76 7.21 6.02
CA LYS A 129 -19.28 6.68 7.31
C LYS A 129 -19.59 5.20 7.47
N GLY A 130 -20.70 4.75 6.87
CA GLY A 130 -21.32 3.47 7.15
C GLY A 130 -21.97 3.45 8.54
N ASP A 131 -22.94 2.57 8.70
CA ASP A 131 -23.54 2.24 9.99
C ASP A 131 -23.88 0.75 10.01
N HIS A 132 -23.18 0.00 10.86
CA HIS A 132 -23.41 -1.43 11.01
C HIS A 132 -24.84 -1.76 11.50
N LYS A 133 -25.50 -0.85 12.22
CA LYS A 133 -26.85 -1.06 12.73
C LYS A 133 -27.91 -0.93 11.65
N SER A 134 -27.72 0.00 10.72
CA SER A 134 -28.60 0.19 9.56
C SER A 134 -28.20 -0.66 8.36
N GLY A 135 -27.05 -1.36 8.41
CA GLY A 135 -26.49 -2.12 7.29
C GLY A 135 -25.82 -1.24 6.23
N GLU A 136 -25.61 0.03 6.50
CA GLU A 136 -24.92 0.93 5.59
C GLU A 136 -23.43 0.60 5.52
N VAL A 137 -22.92 0.47 4.30
CA VAL A 137 -21.52 0.11 4.05
C VAL A 137 -20.65 1.37 4.08
N GLN A 138 -19.50 1.26 4.76
CA GLN A 138 -18.50 2.32 4.77
C GLN A 138 -17.92 2.55 3.36
N GLY A 139 -17.75 3.81 2.97
CA GLY A 139 -17.15 4.20 1.69
C GLY A 139 -15.67 3.79 1.61
N GLN A 140 -15.24 3.23 0.46
CA GLN A 140 -13.87 2.74 0.31
C GLN A 140 -12.84 3.87 0.35
N THR A 141 -13.12 5.08 -0.13
CA THR A 141 -12.19 6.21 -0.01
C THR A 141 -11.88 6.51 1.46
N ARG A 142 -12.88 6.50 2.34
CA ARG A 142 -12.70 6.65 3.78
C ARG A 142 -11.88 5.51 4.36
N GLN A 143 -12.18 4.28 4.00
CA GLN A 143 -11.45 3.10 4.47
C GLN A 143 -10.00 3.12 4.01
N HIS A 144 -9.74 3.43 2.74
CA HIS A 144 -8.39 3.54 2.18
C HIS A 144 -7.59 4.66 2.83
N ALA A 145 -8.17 5.84 3.01
CA ALA A 145 -7.50 6.96 3.71
C ALA A 145 -7.09 6.58 5.13
N ARG A 146 -7.96 5.87 5.87
CA ARG A 146 -7.67 5.37 7.21
C ARG A 146 -6.53 4.35 7.19
N LEU A 147 -6.54 3.43 6.23
CA LEU A 147 -5.47 2.45 6.04
C LEU A 147 -4.14 3.10 5.71
N LEU A 148 -4.09 4.06 4.79
CA LEU A 148 -2.87 4.79 4.45
C LEU A 148 -2.23 5.47 5.66
N ASN A 149 -3.05 6.14 6.48
CA ASN A 149 -2.58 6.77 7.71
C ASN A 149 -1.94 5.75 8.66
N LEU A 150 -2.56 4.61 8.82
CA LEU A 150 -2.15 3.59 9.77
C LEU A 150 -1.03 2.69 9.24
N LEU A 151 -0.96 2.48 7.92
CA LEU A 151 0.19 1.87 7.26
C LEU A 151 1.44 2.78 7.28
N GLY A 152 1.26 4.06 7.65
CA GLY A 152 2.34 5.01 7.81
C GLY A 152 2.85 5.60 6.51
N VAL A 153 2.00 5.68 5.50
CA VAL A 153 2.30 6.44 4.28
C VAL A 153 2.42 7.91 4.64
N LYS A 154 3.62 8.46 4.49
CA LYS A 154 3.96 9.81 4.96
C LYS A 154 3.61 10.90 3.95
N GLN A 155 3.50 10.55 2.69
CA GLN A 155 3.26 11.48 1.59
C GLN A 155 1.97 11.10 0.89
N LEU A 156 0.96 11.95 0.99
CA LEU A 156 -0.36 11.75 0.41
C LEU A 156 -0.67 12.90 -0.55
N ILE A 157 -1.15 12.54 -1.74
CA ILE A 157 -1.67 13.48 -2.74
C ILE A 157 -3.14 13.10 -2.96
N VAL A 158 -4.04 14.05 -2.86
CA VAL A 158 -5.47 13.84 -3.12
C VAL A 158 -5.79 14.35 -4.52
N CYS A 159 -6.27 13.47 -5.38
CA CYS A 159 -6.69 13.80 -6.73
C CYS A 159 -8.22 13.81 -6.81
N ILE A 160 -8.82 15.00 -6.91
CA ILE A 160 -10.26 15.18 -7.13
C ILE A 160 -10.49 15.01 -8.62
N ASN A 161 -10.91 13.78 -8.98
CA ASN A 161 -11.00 13.30 -10.36
C ASN A 161 -12.41 13.43 -10.93
N LYS A 162 -12.54 13.29 -12.25
CA LYS A 162 -13.78 13.41 -13.03
C LYS A 162 -14.34 14.84 -13.02
N MET A 163 -13.44 15.82 -13.03
CA MET A 163 -13.86 17.22 -13.18
C MET A 163 -14.55 17.50 -14.52
N ASP A 164 -14.29 16.63 -15.52
CA ASP A 164 -14.91 16.64 -16.85
C ASP A 164 -16.34 16.09 -16.90
N GLU A 165 -16.82 15.44 -15.83
CA GLU A 165 -18.16 14.86 -15.82
C GLU A 165 -19.22 15.96 -16.00
N LYS A 166 -20.26 15.68 -16.80
CA LYS A 166 -21.28 16.67 -17.17
C LYS A 166 -21.94 17.35 -15.98
N THR A 167 -22.10 16.64 -14.88
CA THR A 167 -22.69 17.14 -13.64
C THR A 167 -21.73 18.03 -12.85
N VAL A 168 -20.45 17.94 -13.11
CA VAL A 168 -19.36 18.70 -12.46
C VAL A 168 -18.91 19.86 -13.33
N ASN A 169 -18.72 19.62 -14.63
CA ASN A 169 -18.40 20.61 -15.66
C ASN A 169 -17.27 21.58 -15.27
N PHE A 170 -16.16 21.02 -14.72
CA PHE A 170 -14.99 21.77 -14.27
C PHE A 170 -15.26 22.90 -13.27
N ALA A 171 -16.40 22.84 -12.54
CA ALA A 171 -16.83 23.89 -11.64
C ALA A 171 -15.92 24.02 -10.41
N LYS A 172 -15.52 25.25 -10.10
CA LYS A 172 -14.71 25.58 -8.91
C LYS A 172 -15.44 25.26 -7.63
N GLU A 173 -16.72 25.58 -7.56
CA GLU A 173 -17.58 25.37 -6.39
C GLU A 173 -17.63 23.87 -6.01
N ARG A 174 -17.73 23.01 -7.00
CA ARG A 174 -17.73 21.55 -6.77
C ARG A 174 -16.39 21.04 -6.27
N TYR A 175 -15.29 21.56 -6.82
CA TYR A 175 -13.95 21.24 -6.32
C TYR A 175 -13.80 21.66 -4.85
N GLU A 176 -14.22 22.90 -4.50
CA GLU A 176 -14.11 23.42 -3.14
C GLU A 176 -14.96 22.60 -2.14
N GLU A 177 -16.19 22.26 -2.52
CA GLU A 177 -17.06 21.38 -1.73
C GLU A 177 -16.41 20.03 -1.44
N VAL A 178 -15.93 19.34 -2.49
CA VAL A 178 -15.28 18.02 -2.35
C VAL A 178 -13.99 18.11 -1.53
N ARG A 179 -13.17 19.15 -1.73
CA ARG A 179 -11.95 19.40 -0.95
C ARG A 179 -12.27 19.56 0.54
N ASP A 180 -13.23 20.38 0.88
CA ASP A 180 -13.56 20.71 2.28
C ASP A 180 -14.15 19.49 3.00
N GLU A 181 -15.00 18.73 2.36
CA GLU A 181 -15.52 17.45 2.87
C GLU A 181 -14.38 16.43 3.05
N MET A 182 -13.40 16.39 2.14
CA MET A 182 -12.24 15.52 2.25
C MET A 182 -11.33 15.92 3.41
N VAL A 183 -11.10 17.21 3.64
CA VAL A 183 -10.35 17.71 4.80
C VAL A 183 -11.01 17.26 6.11
N ASP A 184 -12.31 17.38 6.20
CA ASP A 184 -13.11 16.93 7.34
C ASP A 184 -13.04 15.41 7.52
N MET A 185 -13.16 14.65 6.43
CA MET A 185 -13.07 13.20 6.46
C MET A 185 -11.68 12.72 6.88
N LEU A 186 -10.61 13.30 6.32
CA LEU A 186 -9.23 12.96 6.68
C LEU A 186 -8.94 13.26 8.16
N SER A 187 -9.45 14.37 8.69
CA SER A 187 -9.34 14.68 10.12
C SER A 187 -10.03 13.62 10.98
N LYS A 188 -11.22 13.16 10.59
CA LYS A 188 -11.98 12.12 11.30
C LYS A 188 -11.34 10.72 11.25
N VAL A 189 -10.51 10.44 10.24
CA VAL A 189 -9.78 9.16 10.14
C VAL A 189 -8.37 9.21 10.75
N GLY A 190 -8.00 10.33 11.39
CA GLY A 190 -6.81 10.42 12.23
C GLY A 190 -5.66 11.27 11.70
N PHE A 191 -5.83 11.98 10.58
CA PHE A 191 -4.85 12.99 10.16
C PHE A 191 -5.03 14.26 10.99
N LYS A 192 -3.94 14.95 11.34
CA LYS A 192 -4.02 16.23 12.04
C LYS A 192 -4.47 17.32 11.07
N LYS A 193 -5.45 18.14 11.48
CA LYS A 193 -6.06 19.14 10.59
C LYS A 193 -5.03 20.16 10.05
N GLU A 194 -4.12 20.61 10.88
CA GLU A 194 -3.03 21.52 10.46
C GLU A 194 -2.13 20.87 9.40
N THR A 195 -1.85 19.56 9.54
CA THR A 195 -1.05 18.80 8.58
C THR A 195 -1.79 18.64 7.25
N ILE A 196 -3.12 18.37 7.28
CA ILE A 196 -3.91 18.19 6.04
C ILE A 196 -3.80 19.44 5.17
N THR A 197 -4.07 20.61 5.74
CA THR A 197 -4.13 21.87 4.97
C THR A 197 -2.76 22.38 4.54
N SER A 198 -1.69 22.02 5.25
CA SER A 198 -0.34 22.51 4.98
C SER A 198 0.51 21.55 4.14
N THR A 199 0.23 20.24 4.18
CA THR A 199 1.13 19.26 3.56
C THR A 199 0.48 18.33 2.54
N ILE A 200 -0.86 18.34 2.38
CA ILE A 200 -1.53 17.48 1.41
C ILE A 200 -2.00 18.31 0.22
N PRO A 201 -1.43 18.15 -0.98
CA PRO A 201 -1.95 18.80 -2.17
C PRO A 201 -3.28 18.15 -2.60
N PHE A 202 -4.31 18.98 -2.80
CA PHE A 202 -5.60 18.61 -3.40
C PHE A 202 -5.61 19.10 -4.82
N LEU A 203 -5.64 18.22 -5.79
CA LEU A 203 -5.51 18.54 -7.21
C LEU A 203 -6.81 18.24 -7.95
N PRO A 204 -7.46 19.23 -8.61
CA PRO A 204 -8.58 18.97 -9.50
C PRO A 204 -8.06 18.41 -10.82
N ILE A 205 -8.52 17.21 -11.21
CA ILE A 205 -8.05 16.53 -12.41
C ILE A 205 -9.18 15.93 -13.24
N SER A 206 -8.90 15.67 -14.52
CA SER A 206 -9.61 14.70 -15.32
C SER A 206 -8.63 13.62 -15.77
N GLY A 207 -8.71 12.43 -15.18
CA GLY A 207 -7.88 11.29 -15.57
C GLY A 207 -8.21 10.78 -16.98
N PHE A 208 -9.43 11.03 -17.47
CA PHE A 208 -9.86 10.63 -18.82
C PHE A 208 -9.35 11.60 -19.88
N ASN A 209 -9.54 12.90 -19.69
CA ASN A 209 -9.11 13.93 -20.65
C ASN A 209 -7.62 14.29 -20.53
N GLY A 210 -7.00 14.06 -19.37
CA GLY A 210 -5.62 14.44 -19.08
C GLY A 210 -5.48 15.81 -18.41
N ASP A 211 -6.59 16.46 -18.03
CA ASP A 211 -6.57 17.78 -17.39
C ASP A 211 -5.81 17.76 -16.06
N ASN A 212 -4.85 18.66 -15.90
CA ASN A 212 -3.95 18.77 -14.74
C ASN A 212 -3.17 17.50 -14.38
N LEU A 213 -2.95 16.57 -15.32
CA LEU A 213 -2.04 15.45 -15.12
C LEU A 213 -0.60 15.88 -15.33
N ILE A 214 -0.26 16.34 -16.53
CA ILE A 214 1.10 16.78 -16.91
C ILE A 214 1.13 18.29 -17.16
N LYS A 215 0.09 18.82 -17.80
CA LYS A 215 -0.05 20.24 -18.12
C LYS A 215 -1.24 20.82 -17.40
N LYS A 216 -1.13 22.11 -17.05
CA LYS A 216 -2.26 22.86 -16.51
C LYS A 216 -3.41 22.85 -17.53
N SER A 217 -4.62 22.60 -17.05
CA SER A 217 -5.83 22.57 -17.88
C SER A 217 -6.31 23.97 -18.24
N ASP A 218 -6.69 24.15 -19.50
CA ASP A 218 -7.38 25.36 -19.96
C ASP A 218 -8.87 25.34 -19.57
N ASN A 219 -9.43 24.17 -19.26
CA ASN A 219 -10.82 24.01 -18.84
C ASN A 219 -11.06 24.48 -17.39
N MET A 220 -10.00 24.67 -16.62
CA MET A 220 -10.04 25.14 -15.23
C MET A 220 -9.21 26.43 -15.05
N PRO A 221 -9.59 27.55 -15.69
CA PRO A 221 -8.82 28.80 -15.62
C PRO A 221 -8.70 29.36 -14.20
N TRP A 222 -9.65 29.04 -13.33
CA TRP A 222 -9.67 29.40 -11.91
C TRP A 222 -8.61 28.67 -11.09
N TRP A 223 -8.06 27.54 -11.59
CA TRP A 223 -7.03 26.78 -10.90
C TRP A 223 -5.65 27.38 -11.13
N THR A 224 -5.03 27.84 -10.06
CA THR A 224 -3.67 28.44 -10.08
C THR A 224 -2.62 27.56 -9.40
N GLY A 225 -3.06 26.40 -8.87
CA GLY A 225 -2.22 25.51 -8.06
C GLY A 225 -2.45 25.68 -6.57
N VAL A 226 -1.85 24.80 -5.80
CA VAL A 226 -1.88 24.81 -4.33
C VAL A 226 -0.46 24.86 -3.78
N GLU A 227 -0.19 25.76 -2.82
CA GLU A 227 1.06 25.80 -2.08
C GLU A 227 0.96 24.83 -0.89
N VAL A 228 1.94 23.92 -0.78
CA VAL A 228 2.06 22.96 0.31
C VAL A 228 3.51 22.84 0.77
N VAL A 229 3.70 22.31 1.98
CA VAL A 229 5.03 22.04 2.54
C VAL A 229 5.33 20.56 2.37
N ASN A 230 6.45 20.25 1.72
CA ASN A 230 6.91 18.87 1.55
C ASN A 230 7.53 18.30 2.84
N THR A 231 7.90 17.02 2.86
CA THR A 231 8.49 16.38 4.04
C THR A 231 9.90 16.88 4.38
N SER A 232 10.55 17.63 3.48
CA SER A 232 11.83 18.33 3.74
C SER A 232 11.63 19.72 4.36
N GLY A 233 10.36 20.17 4.53
CA GLY A 233 10.05 21.51 5.05
C GLY A 233 10.06 22.64 4.01
N GLU A 234 10.17 22.31 2.72
CA GLU A 234 10.17 23.29 1.64
C GLU A 234 8.75 23.58 1.16
N LYS A 235 8.45 24.85 0.88
CA LYS A 235 7.20 25.27 0.26
C LYS A 235 7.26 25.04 -1.24
N VAL A 236 6.30 24.32 -1.77
CA VAL A 236 6.20 24.01 -3.19
C VAL A 236 4.78 24.28 -3.71
N VAL A 237 4.69 24.71 -4.96
CA VAL A 237 3.40 24.91 -5.64
C VAL A 237 3.16 23.74 -6.58
N CYS A 238 2.00 23.10 -6.44
CA CYS A 238 1.58 22.00 -7.28
C CYS A 238 0.37 22.45 -8.13
N GLN A 239 0.52 22.48 -9.44
CA GLN A 239 -0.56 22.77 -10.38
C GLN A 239 -1.08 21.47 -11.02
N THR A 240 -0.21 20.49 -11.19
CA THR A 240 -0.48 19.21 -11.85
C THR A 240 -0.05 18.03 -10.98
N VAL A 241 -0.48 16.83 -11.34
CA VAL A 241 0.00 15.60 -10.71
C VAL A 241 1.51 15.45 -10.93
N LEU A 242 2.02 15.82 -12.11
CA LEU A 242 3.45 15.78 -12.40
C LEU A 242 4.24 16.75 -11.53
N ASP A 243 3.73 17.97 -11.29
CA ASP A 243 4.36 18.91 -10.35
C ASP A 243 4.42 18.33 -8.93
N ALA A 244 3.33 17.71 -8.47
CA ALA A 244 3.32 17.06 -7.16
C ALA A 244 4.34 15.93 -7.10
N LEU A 245 4.44 15.08 -8.12
CA LEU A 245 5.43 14.00 -8.18
C LEU A 245 6.86 14.53 -8.25
N ASN A 246 7.13 15.62 -8.96
CA ASN A 246 8.48 16.16 -9.08
C ASN A 246 8.93 17.03 -7.89
N ASN A 247 8.03 17.86 -7.34
CA ASN A 247 8.41 18.93 -6.41
C ASN A 247 7.95 18.66 -4.97
N PHE A 248 6.74 18.10 -4.79
CA PHE A 248 6.22 17.78 -3.45
C PHE A 248 6.79 16.48 -2.92
N VAL A 249 6.87 15.43 -3.76
CA VAL A 249 7.39 14.13 -3.35
C VAL A 249 8.89 14.23 -3.06
N THR A 250 9.28 13.72 -1.90
CA THR A 250 10.68 13.64 -1.47
C THR A 250 11.08 12.19 -1.22
N LEU A 251 12.37 11.88 -1.41
CA LEU A 251 12.89 10.55 -1.14
C LEU A 251 12.91 10.31 0.38
N PRO A 252 12.25 9.24 0.89
CA PRO A 252 12.35 8.88 2.30
C PRO A 252 13.80 8.57 2.70
N ALA A 253 14.17 8.85 3.95
CA ALA A 253 15.45 8.41 4.49
C ALA A 253 15.51 6.88 4.48
N ARG A 254 16.56 6.32 3.86
CA ARG A 254 16.77 4.88 3.69
C ARG A 254 17.98 4.45 4.49
N VAL A 255 17.78 3.56 5.48
CA VAL A 255 18.87 3.08 6.35
C VAL A 255 19.41 1.77 5.77
N LEU A 256 20.66 1.83 5.30
CA LEU A 256 21.34 0.68 4.65
C LEU A 256 22.02 -0.26 5.66
N ASP A 257 22.50 0.27 6.77
CA ASP A 257 23.31 -0.47 7.75
C ASP A 257 22.46 -1.12 8.84
N THR A 258 21.38 -1.74 8.44
CA THR A 258 20.48 -2.53 9.30
C THR A 258 20.36 -3.96 8.74
N PRO A 259 19.91 -4.94 9.54
CA PRO A 259 19.65 -6.27 9.05
C PRO A 259 18.67 -6.28 7.87
N LEU A 260 18.95 -7.12 6.86
CA LEU A 260 18.08 -7.25 5.69
C LEU A 260 16.67 -7.73 6.10
N ARG A 261 15.66 -7.03 5.63
CA ARG A 261 14.24 -7.43 5.72
C ARG A 261 13.58 -7.19 4.38
N ALA A 262 13.25 -8.27 3.66
CA ALA A 262 12.59 -8.16 2.37
C ALA A 262 11.38 -9.11 2.30
N PRO A 263 10.15 -8.61 2.55
CA PRO A 263 8.92 -9.36 2.37
C PRO A 263 8.74 -9.82 0.92
N ILE A 264 8.39 -11.09 0.75
CA ILE A 264 8.19 -11.71 -0.55
C ILE A 264 6.76 -11.48 -1.05
N SER A 265 6.64 -10.98 -2.27
CA SER A 265 5.36 -10.71 -2.94
C SER A 265 5.02 -11.72 -4.03
N GLY A 266 5.98 -12.51 -4.50
CA GLY A 266 5.74 -13.50 -5.52
C GLY A 266 6.90 -14.49 -5.70
N VAL A 267 6.57 -15.67 -6.22
CA VAL A 267 7.51 -16.74 -6.56
C VAL A 267 7.19 -17.20 -7.98
N TYR A 268 8.14 -17.07 -8.88
CA TYR A 268 7.95 -17.33 -10.30
C TYR A 268 9.02 -18.28 -10.84
N LYS A 269 8.62 -19.14 -11.76
CA LYS A 269 9.54 -19.98 -12.51
C LYS A 269 9.60 -19.45 -13.95
N ILE A 270 10.71 -18.83 -14.30
CA ILE A 270 10.89 -18.21 -15.63
C ILE A 270 11.75 -19.12 -16.51
N LYS A 271 11.23 -19.50 -17.68
CA LYS A 271 11.97 -20.35 -18.63
C LYS A 271 13.27 -19.66 -19.07
N GLY A 272 14.40 -20.35 -18.91
CA GLY A 272 15.73 -19.82 -19.25
C GLY A 272 16.42 -19.03 -18.14
N VAL A 273 15.67 -18.55 -17.11
CA VAL A 273 16.22 -17.79 -15.97
C VAL A 273 16.27 -18.64 -14.71
N GLY A 274 15.21 -19.40 -14.43
CA GLY A 274 15.09 -20.23 -13.23
C GLY A 274 14.04 -19.71 -12.26
N ASP A 275 14.30 -19.91 -10.96
CA ASP A 275 13.40 -19.46 -9.91
C ASP A 275 13.69 -18.00 -9.57
N VAL A 276 12.66 -17.16 -9.72
CA VAL A 276 12.71 -15.72 -9.45
C VAL A 276 11.74 -15.39 -8.31
N ILE A 277 12.27 -14.84 -7.24
CA ILE A 277 11.53 -14.41 -6.07
C ILE A 277 11.38 -12.90 -6.14
N THR A 278 10.17 -12.37 -6.07
CA THR A 278 9.94 -10.93 -6.05
C THR A 278 9.62 -10.45 -4.66
N GLY A 279 10.09 -9.24 -4.33
CA GLY A 279 9.83 -8.63 -3.05
C GLY A 279 10.36 -7.19 -2.99
N ARG A 280 9.98 -6.49 -1.92
CA ARG A 280 10.51 -5.16 -1.61
C ARG A 280 11.52 -5.26 -0.49
N VAL A 281 12.64 -4.60 -0.63
CA VAL A 281 13.58 -4.40 0.48
C VAL A 281 13.02 -3.34 1.43
N GLU A 282 12.67 -3.71 2.66
CA GLU A 282 12.16 -2.79 3.68
C GLU A 282 13.30 -2.07 4.40
N GLN A 283 14.37 -2.80 4.69
CA GLN A 283 15.58 -2.27 5.29
C GLN A 283 16.79 -3.15 4.98
N GLY A 284 17.97 -2.62 5.23
CA GLY A 284 19.23 -3.29 4.94
C GLY A 284 19.54 -3.30 3.45
N ARG A 285 20.51 -4.08 3.06
CA ARG A 285 20.95 -4.20 1.66
C ARG A 285 21.25 -5.65 1.32
N VAL A 286 21.18 -5.96 0.04
CA VAL A 286 21.49 -7.30 -0.49
C VAL A 286 22.11 -7.18 -1.87
N SER A 287 23.11 -8.03 -2.15
CA SER A 287 23.87 -8.05 -3.40
C SER A 287 23.94 -9.45 -4.01
N PRO A 288 24.19 -9.57 -5.31
CA PRO A 288 24.54 -10.86 -5.90
C PRO A 288 25.68 -11.53 -5.17
N GLY A 289 25.53 -12.82 -4.89
CA GLY A 289 26.52 -13.57 -4.11
C GLY A 289 26.15 -13.78 -2.64
N ASP A 290 25.22 -12.99 -2.09
CA ASP A 290 24.76 -13.18 -0.72
C ASP A 290 23.97 -14.48 -0.55
N GLU A 291 24.16 -15.14 0.60
CA GLU A 291 23.33 -16.26 1.02
C GLU A 291 22.13 -15.79 1.82
N VAL A 292 20.95 -16.21 1.44
CA VAL A 292 19.67 -15.82 2.04
C VAL A 292 18.84 -17.02 2.46
N VAL A 293 17.96 -16.79 3.44
CA VAL A 293 16.94 -17.74 3.88
C VAL A 293 15.59 -17.06 3.96
N PHE A 294 14.52 -17.87 3.91
CA PHE A 294 13.13 -17.39 3.86
C PHE A 294 12.37 -17.82 5.10
N LEU A 295 11.99 -16.89 5.93
CA LEU A 295 11.26 -17.12 7.18
C LEU A 295 9.77 -16.83 7.02
N PRO A 296 8.87 -17.66 7.54
CA PRO A 296 9.07 -18.78 8.46
C PRO A 296 9.27 -20.15 7.77
N THR A 297 9.32 -20.21 6.44
CA THR A 297 9.43 -21.48 5.69
C THR A 297 10.76 -22.20 6.00
N ASN A 298 11.84 -21.45 6.21
CA ASN A 298 13.13 -22.02 6.61
C ASN A 298 13.09 -22.48 8.07
N THR A 299 13.43 -23.75 8.30
CA THR A 299 13.55 -24.36 9.64
C THR A 299 14.80 -25.22 9.70
N ALA A 300 15.24 -25.58 10.92
CA ALA A 300 16.41 -26.47 11.10
C ALA A 300 16.25 -27.86 10.46
N GLY A 301 15.00 -28.38 10.44
CA GLY A 301 14.71 -29.71 9.83
C GLY A 301 14.30 -29.62 8.35
N ASN A 302 14.01 -28.44 7.84
CA ASN A 302 13.57 -28.21 6.45
C ASN A 302 14.09 -26.85 5.95
N PRO A 303 15.35 -26.80 5.48
CA PRO A 303 15.96 -25.55 5.08
C PRO A 303 15.29 -24.96 3.83
N CYS A 304 15.10 -23.64 3.83
CA CYS A 304 14.62 -22.88 2.69
C CYS A 304 15.50 -21.65 2.49
N GLY A 305 16.39 -21.72 1.54
CA GLY A 305 17.34 -20.65 1.25
C GLY A 305 18.21 -20.98 0.05
N GLY A 306 19.04 -20.02 -0.33
CA GLY A 306 19.92 -20.17 -1.46
C GLY A 306 20.87 -18.99 -1.60
N LYS A 307 21.59 -18.96 -2.73
CA LYS A 307 22.52 -17.89 -3.08
C LYS A 307 21.91 -17.00 -4.16
N ILE A 308 21.91 -15.71 -3.95
CA ILE A 308 21.46 -14.75 -4.95
C ILE A 308 22.45 -14.76 -6.12
N PHE A 309 21.93 -15.01 -7.32
CA PHE A 309 22.70 -15.02 -8.56
C PHE A 309 22.65 -13.66 -9.25
N THR A 310 21.44 -13.14 -9.51
CA THR A 310 21.22 -11.80 -10.05
C THR A 310 20.08 -11.11 -9.33
N ILE A 311 20.10 -9.80 -9.34
CA ILE A 311 19.03 -8.95 -8.84
C ILE A 311 18.58 -8.09 -10.02
N GLU A 312 17.28 -8.11 -10.32
CA GLU A 312 16.71 -7.32 -11.39
C GLU A 312 15.67 -6.33 -10.83
N MET A 313 15.74 -5.11 -11.30
CA MET A 313 14.73 -4.08 -11.10
C MET A 313 14.35 -3.52 -12.48
N HIS A 314 13.06 -3.61 -12.85
CA HIS A 314 12.57 -3.16 -14.16
C HIS A 314 13.36 -3.71 -15.35
N HIS A 315 13.56 -5.04 -15.36
CA HIS A 315 14.31 -5.77 -16.42
C HIS A 315 15.77 -5.33 -16.59
N LYS A 316 16.36 -4.68 -15.60
CA LYS A 316 17.78 -4.32 -15.56
C LYS A 316 18.44 -4.95 -14.35
N ASN A 317 19.61 -5.54 -14.57
CA ASN A 317 20.43 -6.05 -13.49
C ASN A 317 20.98 -4.89 -12.67
N ILE A 318 20.94 -5.04 -11.34
CA ILE A 318 21.53 -4.11 -10.39
C ILE A 318 22.54 -4.84 -9.49
N GLU A 319 23.58 -4.11 -9.05
CA GLU A 319 24.64 -4.66 -8.22
C GLU A 319 24.25 -4.76 -6.74
N MET A 320 23.27 -3.99 -6.31
CA MET A 320 22.80 -3.95 -4.93
C MET A 320 21.36 -3.47 -4.89
N ALA A 321 20.52 -4.15 -4.12
CA ALA A 321 19.18 -3.67 -3.75
C ALA A 321 19.19 -3.12 -2.33
N GLY A 322 18.55 -1.98 -2.13
CA GLY A 322 18.42 -1.28 -0.86
C GLY A 322 16.98 -0.97 -0.48
N PRO A 323 16.75 -0.32 0.67
CA PRO A 323 15.41 -0.02 1.18
C PRO A 323 14.56 0.73 0.15
N GLY A 324 13.33 0.25 -0.04
CA GLY A 324 12.36 0.81 -1.00
C GLY A 324 12.44 0.22 -2.40
N ASP A 325 13.46 -0.59 -2.73
CA ASP A 325 13.56 -1.19 -4.05
C ASP A 325 12.66 -2.41 -4.18
N ASN A 326 11.87 -2.46 -5.24
CA ASN A 326 11.05 -3.61 -5.63
C ASN A 326 11.84 -4.42 -6.65
N CYS A 327 12.29 -5.62 -6.26
CA CYS A 327 13.24 -6.40 -7.05
C CYS A 327 12.76 -7.82 -7.30
N GLY A 328 13.24 -8.39 -8.42
CA GLY A 328 13.27 -9.81 -8.70
C GLY A 328 14.64 -10.38 -8.36
N PHE A 329 14.66 -11.37 -7.49
CA PHE A 329 15.88 -12.07 -7.06
C PHE A 329 15.94 -13.43 -7.74
N ASN A 330 16.91 -13.64 -8.62
CA ASN A 330 17.20 -14.97 -9.13
C ASN A 330 18.07 -15.71 -8.11
N ILE A 331 17.54 -16.80 -7.57
CA ILE A 331 18.19 -17.51 -6.47
C ILE A 331 18.52 -18.93 -6.89
N LYS A 332 19.77 -19.31 -6.70
CA LYS A 332 20.27 -20.68 -6.94
C LYS A 332 20.36 -21.47 -5.63
N GLY A 333 20.09 -22.77 -5.74
CA GLY A 333 20.20 -23.68 -4.61
C GLY A 333 18.93 -23.79 -3.76
N LEU A 334 17.80 -23.28 -4.23
CA LEU A 334 16.50 -23.50 -3.60
C LEU A 334 16.09 -24.98 -3.74
N ASP A 335 15.61 -25.56 -2.63
CA ASP A 335 15.02 -26.88 -2.66
C ASP A 335 13.62 -26.82 -3.28
N LYS A 336 13.41 -27.58 -4.33
CA LYS A 336 12.11 -27.66 -5.04
C LYS A 336 10.96 -28.19 -4.18
N LEU A 337 11.28 -28.95 -3.14
CA LEU A 337 10.30 -29.49 -2.20
C LEU A 337 9.94 -28.49 -1.08
N ASN A 338 10.79 -27.48 -0.85
CA ASN A 338 10.58 -26.46 0.16
C ASN A 338 10.87 -25.06 -0.40
N MET A 339 10.06 -24.64 -1.35
CA MET A 339 10.16 -23.30 -1.97
C MET A 339 9.65 -22.21 -1.03
N PRO A 340 10.22 -21.00 -1.10
CA PRO A 340 9.68 -19.84 -0.39
C PRO A 340 8.24 -19.56 -0.85
N ARG A 341 7.49 -18.88 0.00
CA ARG A 341 6.07 -18.56 -0.24
C ARG A 341 5.83 -17.06 -0.21
N ASN A 342 4.76 -16.66 -0.82
CA ASN A 342 4.24 -15.30 -0.66
C ASN A 342 3.98 -15.03 0.83
N GLY A 343 4.52 -13.92 1.35
CA GLY A 343 4.46 -13.58 2.77
C GLY A 343 5.69 -14.03 3.60
N ASP A 344 6.60 -14.82 3.04
CA ASP A 344 7.89 -15.06 3.68
C ASP A 344 8.74 -13.79 3.72
N ILE A 345 9.63 -13.70 4.68
CA ILE A 345 10.62 -12.61 4.79
C ILE A 345 11.99 -13.17 4.41
N MET A 346 12.59 -12.62 3.38
CA MET A 346 13.97 -12.90 3.02
C MET A 346 14.91 -12.15 3.96
N VAL A 347 15.84 -12.87 4.56
CA VAL A 347 16.91 -12.36 5.43
C VAL A 347 18.25 -12.96 5.03
N LEU A 348 19.36 -12.30 5.40
CA LEU A 348 20.67 -12.92 5.21
C LEU A 348 20.80 -14.16 6.09
N LYS A 349 21.38 -15.23 5.56
CA LYS A 349 21.57 -16.51 6.26
C LYS A 349 22.33 -16.38 7.60
N LYS A 350 23.23 -15.43 7.68
CA LYS A 350 24.01 -15.12 8.90
C LYS A 350 23.20 -14.35 9.96
N ASP A 351 22.02 -13.86 9.61
CA ASP A 351 21.18 -13.06 10.53
C ASP A 351 20.30 -13.99 11.36
N ALA A 352 20.53 -14.02 12.66
CA ALA A 352 19.77 -14.78 13.64
C ALA A 352 18.78 -13.91 14.44
N THR A 353 18.65 -12.63 14.12
CA THR A 353 17.86 -11.68 14.93
C THR A 353 16.37 -11.79 14.68
N LEU A 354 15.93 -12.30 13.52
CA LEU A 354 14.54 -12.51 13.17
C LEU A 354 14.21 -14.01 13.21
N LYS A 355 13.11 -14.33 13.87
CA LYS A 355 12.64 -15.71 14.02
C LYS A 355 11.11 -15.76 13.91
N ARG A 356 10.58 -16.97 13.84
CA ARG A 356 9.15 -17.23 13.90
C ARG A 356 8.58 -16.78 15.25
N ALA A 357 7.51 -16.00 15.22
CA ALA A 357 6.81 -15.53 16.42
C ALA A 357 5.98 -16.65 17.05
N LYS A 358 6.12 -16.82 18.36
CA LYS A 358 5.25 -17.65 19.22
C LYS A 358 4.04 -16.83 19.66
N ALA A 359 4.29 -15.60 20.12
CA ALA A 359 3.31 -14.60 20.47
C ALA A 359 3.88 -13.21 20.20
N PHE A 360 3.04 -12.23 20.02
CA PHE A 360 3.46 -10.84 19.94
C PHE A 360 2.44 -9.92 20.62
N THR A 361 2.91 -8.83 21.16
CA THR A 361 2.09 -7.79 21.79
C THR A 361 2.00 -6.60 20.83
N ALA A 362 0.79 -6.15 20.55
CA ALA A 362 0.54 -4.98 19.73
C ALA A 362 -0.30 -3.93 20.47
N GLN A 363 0.09 -2.66 20.31
CA GLN A 363 -0.76 -1.53 20.66
C GLN A 363 -1.65 -1.23 19.44
N VAL A 364 -2.95 -1.43 19.60
CA VAL A 364 -3.92 -1.35 18.54
C VAL A 364 -4.97 -0.29 18.78
N GLN A 365 -5.44 0.32 17.71
CA GLN A 365 -6.68 1.08 17.66
C GLN A 365 -7.76 0.17 17.10
N VAL A 366 -8.80 -0.10 17.89
CA VAL A 366 -9.98 -0.82 17.40
C VAL A 366 -10.79 0.13 16.53
N LEU A 367 -11.13 -0.35 15.34
CA LEU A 367 -11.94 0.39 14.36
C LEU A 367 -13.42 0.09 14.57
N ASP A 368 -14.23 0.31 13.52
CA ASP A 368 -15.64 0.03 13.58
C ASP A 368 -15.90 -1.49 13.63
N HIS A 369 -16.43 -1.96 14.75
CA HIS A 369 -16.83 -3.34 14.96
C HIS A 369 -18.11 -3.37 15.80
N PRO A 370 -19.15 -4.16 15.42
CA PRO A 370 -20.44 -4.14 16.09
C PRO A 370 -20.44 -4.81 17.45
N GLY A 371 -19.45 -5.65 17.76
CA GLY A 371 -19.38 -6.47 18.96
C GLY A 371 -18.25 -6.14 19.91
N GLU A 372 -18.22 -6.84 21.03
CA GLU A 372 -17.12 -6.83 22.00
C GLU A 372 -16.09 -7.88 21.62
N LEU A 373 -14.83 -7.46 21.50
CA LEU A 373 -13.71 -8.35 21.19
C LEU A 373 -13.12 -8.89 22.47
N LYS A 374 -13.16 -10.20 22.65
CA LYS A 374 -12.78 -10.90 23.88
C LYS A 374 -11.63 -11.86 23.65
N LYS A 375 -11.04 -12.35 24.73
CA LYS A 375 -10.08 -13.45 24.69
C LYS A 375 -10.64 -14.65 23.92
N GLY A 376 -9.84 -15.20 23.02
CA GLY A 376 -10.23 -16.29 22.12
C GLY A 376 -10.68 -15.82 20.73
N TYR A 377 -10.97 -14.53 20.53
CA TYR A 377 -11.24 -13.98 19.20
C TYR A 377 -10.05 -14.23 18.26
N THR A 378 -10.31 -14.77 17.07
CA THR A 378 -9.25 -15.25 16.16
C THR A 378 -9.43 -14.69 14.75
N PRO A 379 -9.11 -13.40 14.55
CA PRO A 379 -9.13 -12.75 13.24
C PRO A 379 -7.86 -13.05 12.42
N ILE A 380 -7.77 -12.44 11.23
CA ILE A 380 -6.58 -12.51 10.38
C ILE A 380 -5.66 -11.32 10.67
N GLY A 381 -4.42 -11.58 11.10
CA GLY A 381 -3.36 -10.59 11.18
C GLY A 381 -2.61 -10.48 9.86
N CYS A 382 -2.45 -9.27 9.35
CA CYS A 382 -1.71 -8.95 8.12
C CYS A 382 -0.52 -8.06 8.45
N VAL A 383 0.68 -8.48 8.03
CA VAL A 383 1.92 -7.71 8.12
C VAL A 383 2.60 -7.75 6.75
N ARG A 384 2.63 -6.63 6.05
CA ARG A 384 3.10 -6.57 4.66
C ARG A 384 2.33 -7.57 3.77
N THR A 385 3.05 -8.51 3.17
CA THR A 385 2.49 -9.56 2.32
C THR A 385 2.09 -10.81 3.10
N ALA A 386 2.53 -10.92 4.36
CA ALA A 386 2.24 -12.05 5.23
C ALA A 386 0.87 -11.92 5.91
N HIS A 387 0.18 -13.04 6.08
CA HIS A 387 -1.07 -13.11 6.84
C HIS A 387 -1.17 -14.44 7.59
N SER A 388 -1.76 -14.38 8.77
CA SER A 388 -2.03 -15.56 9.62
C SER A 388 -3.27 -15.31 10.46
N ALA A 389 -4.02 -16.36 10.76
CA ALA A 389 -5.00 -16.27 11.84
C ALA A 389 -4.23 -16.01 13.16
N VAL A 390 -4.66 -15.03 13.94
CA VAL A 390 -4.03 -14.64 15.21
C VAL A 390 -5.07 -14.65 16.31
N ARG A 391 -4.84 -15.47 17.34
CA ARG A 391 -5.75 -15.58 18.47
C ARG A 391 -5.43 -14.48 19.49
N LEU A 392 -6.42 -13.70 19.88
CA LEU A 392 -6.33 -12.78 21.01
C LEU A 392 -6.23 -13.61 22.30
N SER A 393 -5.07 -13.62 22.92
CA SER A 393 -4.80 -14.41 24.14
C SER A 393 -4.98 -13.60 25.41
N GLU A 394 -4.65 -12.30 25.38
CA GLU A 394 -4.70 -11.42 26.53
C GLU A 394 -4.92 -9.97 26.11
N ILE A 395 -5.69 -9.22 26.91
CA ILE A 395 -5.80 -7.77 26.78
C ILE A 395 -5.12 -7.17 28.01
N LYS A 396 -3.93 -6.59 27.82
CA LYS A 396 -3.15 -6.02 28.92
C LYS A 396 -3.79 -4.77 29.49
N TRP A 397 -4.24 -3.89 28.62
CA TRP A 397 -4.98 -2.69 28.99
C TRP A 397 -5.81 -2.15 27.83
N LYS A 398 -6.78 -1.29 28.18
CA LYS A 398 -7.53 -0.51 27.19
C LYS A 398 -7.77 0.93 27.65
N MET A 399 -8.09 1.79 26.70
CA MET A 399 -8.41 3.20 26.91
C MET A 399 -9.38 3.68 25.81
N GLY A 400 -10.39 4.45 26.21
CA GLY A 400 -11.39 4.98 25.27
C GLY A 400 -12.35 5.97 25.94
N LYS A 401 -13.36 6.39 25.19
CA LYS A 401 -14.37 7.34 25.71
C LYS A 401 -15.13 6.79 26.91
N GLU A 402 -15.50 5.51 26.90
CA GLU A 402 -16.21 4.88 28.03
C GLU A 402 -15.39 4.83 29.31
N THR A 403 -14.06 4.83 29.21
CA THR A 403 -13.15 4.87 30.35
C THR A 403 -12.74 6.29 30.75
N GLY A 404 -13.34 7.31 30.12
CA GLY A 404 -12.94 8.72 30.32
C GLY A 404 -11.49 8.98 29.88
N MET A 405 -10.99 8.27 28.86
CA MET A 405 -9.59 8.30 28.38
C MET A 405 -8.58 7.87 29.45
N LYS A 406 -9.00 7.14 30.49
CA LYS A 406 -8.10 6.54 31.46
C LYS A 406 -7.77 5.11 31.06
N LYS A 407 -6.56 4.71 31.39
CA LYS A 407 -6.09 3.34 31.21
C LYS A 407 -6.80 2.41 32.18
N VAL A 408 -7.37 1.32 31.67
CA VAL A 408 -7.97 0.23 32.46
C VAL A 408 -7.16 -1.02 32.20
N ASP A 409 -6.56 -1.58 33.22
CA ASP A 409 -5.73 -2.79 33.13
C ASP A 409 -6.60 -4.05 33.16
N GLU A 410 -6.17 -5.08 32.45
CA GLU A 410 -6.78 -6.42 32.36
C GLU A 410 -8.31 -6.42 32.04
N PRO A 411 -8.79 -5.65 31.05
CA PRO A 411 -10.21 -5.60 30.77
C PRO A 411 -10.69 -6.91 30.11
N ASN A 412 -11.94 -7.27 30.33
CA ASN A 412 -12.56 -8.47 29.75
C ASN A 412 -12.78 -8.38 28.24
N CYS A 413 -12.89 -7.18 27.69
CA CYS A 413 -13.14 -6.95 26.26
C CYS A 413 -12.64 -5.58 25.81
N VAL A 414 -12.48 -5.43 24.50
CA VAL A 414 -12.29 -4.14 23.82
C VAL A 414 -13.43 -3.90 22.83
N LYS A 415 -13.77 -2.63 22.63
CA LYS A 415 -14.86 -2.19 21.76
C LYS A 415 -14.36 -1.25 20.66
N ALA A 416 -15.24 -0.94 19.71
CA ALA A 416 -14.96 0.04 18.66
C ALA A 416 -14.47 1.38 19.23
N ASN A 417 -13.48 1.96 18.55
CA ASN A 417 -12.84 3.23 18.89
C ASN A 417 -12.03 3.26 20.20
N GLU A 418 -11.76 2.13 20.81
CA GLU A 418 -10.84 2.00 21.94
C GLU A 418 -9.41 1.72 21.47
N MET A 419 -8.43 2.24 22.19
CA MET A 419 -7.03 1.81 22.11
C MET A 419 -6.79 0.69 23.11
N ALA A 420 -5.97 -0.26 22.75
CA ALA A 420 -5.63 -1.38 23.64
C ALA A 420 -4.23 -1.91 23.36
N GLU A 421 -3.65 -2.57 24.35
CA GLU A 421 -2.46 -3.39 24.19
C GLU A 421 -2.87 -4.85 24.35
N ILE A 422 -2.67 -5.62 23.27
CA ILE A 422 -3.21 -6.97 23.13
C ILE A 422 -2.08 -7.93 22.77
N VAL A 423 -2.09 -9.10 23.39
CA VAL A 423 -1.23 -10.23 23.06
C VAL A 423 -1.94 -11.12 22.06
N PHE A 424 -1.29 -11.38 20.95
CA PHE A 424 -1.77 -12.26 19.89
C PHE A 424 -0.88 -13.47 19.73
N GLU A 425 -1.49 -14.63 19.52
CA GLU A 425 -0.83 -15.90 19.21
C GLU A 425 -1.13 -16.32 17.77
N PRO A 426 -0.13 -16.31 16.87
CA PRO A 426 -0.32 -16.80 15.51
C PRO A 426 -0.69 -18.29 15.50
N GLN A 427 -1.71 -18.65 14.70
CA GLN A 427 -2.15 -20.03 14.55
C GLN A 427 -1.40 -20.76 13.43
N GLN A 428 -0.68 -20.03 12.61
CA GLN A 428 0.21 -20.55 11.56
C GLN A 428 1.59 -19.91 11.71
N PRO A 429 2.65 -20.50 11.12
CA PRO A 429 3.97 -19.89 11.11
C PRO A 429 3.92 -18.45 10.61
N PHE A 430 4.35 -17.52 11.43
CA PHE A 430 4.25 -16.09 11.16
C PHE A 430 5.50 -15.37 11.67
N VAL A 431 5.97 -14.40 10.90
CA VAL A 431 7.15 -13.61 11.23
C VAL A 431 6.74 -12.14 11.33
N VAL A 432 7.10 -11.54 12.45
CA VAL A 432 6.89 -10.11 12.73
C VAL A 432 8.14 -9.57 13.43
N ASP A 433 8.31 -8.27 13.43
CA ASP A 433 9.38 -7.59 14.15
C ASP A 433 8.82 -6.47 15.01
N LEU A 434 9.62 -5.96 15.94
CA LEU A 434 9.26 -4.79 16.71
C LEU A 434 9.19 -3.55 15.79
N PHE A 435 8.20 -2.70 16.00
CA PHE A 435 8.05 -1.45 15.25
C PHE A 435 9.32 -0.58 15.28
N LYS A 436 10.04 -0.57 16.41
CA LYS A 436 11.30 0.17 16.56
C LYS A 436 12.47 -0.41 15.76
N ASN A 437 12.44 -1.71 15.44
CA ASN A 437 13.51 -2.40 14.70
C ASN A 437 13.27 -2.30 13.18
N CYS A 438 12.04 -2.61 12.77
CA CYS A 438 11.62 -2.56 11.38
C CYS A 438 10.17 -2.06 11.30
N GLU A 439 10.00 -0.79 10.95
CA GLU A 439 8.67 -0.16 10.88
C GLU A 439 7.70 -0.98 10.02
N GLY A 440 8.19 -1.51 8.89
CA GLY A 440 7.38 -2.31 7.96
C GLY A 440 6.86 -3.61 8.55
N LEU A 441 7.69 -4.37 9.25
CA LEU A 441 7.31 -5.63 9.88
C LEU A 441 6.70 -5.45 11.27
N GLY A 442 6.76 -4.25 11.83
CA GLY A 442 6.18 -3.89 13.11
C GLY A 442 4.80 -3.23 13.04
N ARG A 443 4.23 -3.03 11.86
CA ARG A 443 2.85 -2.58 11.67
C ARG A 443 1.95 -3.76 11.37
N ILE A 444 0.79 -3.83 12.03
CA ILE A 444 -0.16 -4.92 11.84
C ILE A 444 -1.56 -4.37 11.56
N ALA A 445 -2.22 -4.99 10.58
CA ALA A 445 -3.65 -4.84 10.34
C ALA A 445 -4.37 -6.12 10.74
N ILE A 446 -5.40 -6.02 11.56
CA ILE A 446 -6.24 -7.14 11.98
C ILE A 446 -7.56 -7.07 11.22
N MET A 447 -7.91 -8.15 10.55
CA MET A 447 -9.05 -8.22 9.64
C MET A 447 -10.03 -9.32 10.04
N GLU A 448 -11.31 -9.03 9.87
CA GLU A 448 -12.40 -10.00 9.91
C GLU A 448 -13.14 -9.97 8.57
N GLY A 449 -13.11 -11.10 7.86
CA GLY A 449 -13.58 -11.14 6.48
C GLY A 449 -12.86 -10.11 5.60
N ASN A 450 -13.60 -9.17 5.03
CA ASN A 450 -13.10 -8.07 4.19
C ASN A 450 -13.09 -6.72 4.91
N SER A 451 -13.21 -6.72 6.23
CA SER A 451 -13.19 -5.50 7.06
C SER A 451 -11.95 -5.45 7.94
N VAL A 452 -11.36 -4.27 8.06
CA VAL A 452 -10.26 -4.04 9.00
C VAL A 452 -10.85 -3.68 10.35
N VAL A 453 -10.55 -4.52 11.35
CA VAL A 453 -11.09 -4.39 12.71
C VAL A 453 -10.16 -3.64 13.64
N MET A 454 -8.85 -3.87 13.53
CA MET A 454 -7.85 -3.18 14.34
C MET A 454 -6.63 -2.86 13.49
N LEU A 455 -5.92 -1.82 13.89
CA LEU A 455 -4.63 -1.44 13.31
C LEU A 455 -3.69 -1.04 14.43
N GLY A 456 -2.42 -1.42 14.32
CA GLY A 456 -1.50 -1.14 15.40
C GLY A 456 -0.03 -1.36 15.08
N LYS A 457 0.78 -1.18 16.11
CA LYS A 457 2.23 -1.41 16.09
C LYS A 457 2.60 -2.49 17.10
N ILE A 458 3.51 -3.34 16.68
CA ILE A 458 4.05 -4.43 17.49
C ILE A 458 5.11 -3.84 18.41
N VAL A 459 4.93 -4.03 19.71
CA VAL A 459 5.79 -3.48 20.77
C VAL A 459 6.63 -4.54 21.48
N ASP A 460 6.22 -5.80 21.38
CA ASP A 460 6.95 -6.93 21.95
C ASP A 460 6.73 -8.21 21.11
N VAL A 461 7.74 -9.07 21.02
CA VAL A 461 7.68 -10.34 20.29
C VAL A 461 8.34 -11.44 21.09
N GLN A 462 7.63 -12.51 21.33
CA GLN A 462 8.15 -13.77 21.87
C GLN A 462 8.42 -14.71 20.70
N PHE A 463 9.66 -15.12 20.52
CA PHE A 463 10.04 -16.03 19.47
C PHE A 463 9.95 -17.49 19.92
N TRP A 464 9.76 -18.40 18.96
CA TRP A 464 9.99 -19.80 19.18
C TRP A 464 11.49 -20.03 19.41
N GLU A 465 11.82 -20.77 20.47
CA GLU A 465 13.18 -21.29 20.62
C GLU A 465 13.35 -22.47 19.67
N ASP A 466 14.41 -22.42 18.88
CA ASP A 466 14.81 -23.58 18.07
C ASP A 466 15.28 -24.64 19.04
N THR A 467 14.38 -25.55 19.43
CA THR A 467 14.80 -26.77 20.18
C THR A 467 15.64 -27.58 19.23
N VAL A 468 16.95 -27.41 19.33
CA VAL A 468 17.91 -28.38 18.79
C VAL A 468 17.59 -29.72 19.49
N LYS A 469 16.86 -30.60 18.79
CA LYS A 469 16.81 -32.01 19.24
C LYS A 469 18.26 -32.49 19.20
N LYS A 470 18.83 -32.65 20.41
CA LYS A 470 20.07 -33.34 20.60
C LYS A 470 19.95 -34.78 20.10
#